data_3731e1ccff6c8d54002dc51d1383214f
#
_entry.id   3731e1ccff6c8d54002dc51d1383214f
#
_cell.length_a   1.000
_cell.length_b   1.000
_cell.length_c   1.000
_cell.angle_alpha   90.00
_cell.angle_beta   90.00
_cell.angle_gamma   90.00
#
_symmetry.space_group_name_H-M   'P 1'
#
loop_
_entity.id
_entity.type
_entity.pdbx_description
1 polymer ?
#
loop_
_entity_poly.entity_id
_entity_poly.type
_entity_poly.pdbx_seq_one_letter_code
_entity_poly.pdbx_strand_id
1 'polypeptide(L)'
;VMQLARQIELPGRGVEIPVVTADPEAAWVAETGVKPVANPGLSSKLMSAYKLAVIVPFSNQFKRDDSALYNALVNRLPASLGQKFDNTVFGGTEKPGSDFDNFAGVNARNIYPESLGDVTPDSYKALVDADTDIAIHGGISNGYVLSPQAKGIFLSARDEDGRPLFINNVSEGAIPMILGQPTKISKGAFIAGDTNVVGFVG
;
A
#
# COMPACT_ATOMS: atom_id res chain seq x y z
N VAL A 1 -3.62 1.35 5.59
CA VAL A 1 -3.36 2.49 4.67
C VAL A 1 -3.13 3.78 5.44
N MET A 2 -4.07 4.22 6.27
CA MET A 2 -4.01 5.54 6.95
C MET A 2 -2.76 5.78 7.81
N GLN A 3 -2.03 4.75 8.21
CA GLN A 3 -0.81 4.87 9.00
C GLN A 3 0.45 5.14 8.15
N LEU A 4 0.39 4.88 6.86
CA LEU A 4 1.52 5.02 5.92
C LEU A 4 1.31 6.16 4.93
N ALA A 5 0.06 6.52 4.65
CA ALA A 5 -0.28 7.57 3.72
C ALA A 5 -0.24 8.96 4.38
N ARG A 6 0.21 9.96 3.63
CA ARG A 6 0.10 11.36 4.05
C ARG A 6 -1.36 11.78 4.10
N GLN A 7 -1.78 12.33 5.23
CA GLN A 7 -3.12 12.86 5.40
C GLN A 7 -3.17 14.33 4.97
N ILE A 8 -4.20 14.68 4.20
CA ILE A 8 -4.47 16.04 3.73
C ILE A 8 -5.92 16.36 4.08
N GLU A 9 -6.16 17.51 4.69
CA GLU A 9 -7.51 17.99 4.95
C GLU A 9 -8.13 18.55 3.65
N LEU A 10 -9.35 18.11 3.32
CA LEU A 10 -10.10 18.61 2.19
C LEU A 10 -11.07 19.70 2.67
N PRO A 11 -10.87 20.97 2.29
CA PRO A 11 -11.73 22.08 2.74
C PRO A 11 -13.14 22.08 2.12
N GLY A 12 -13.48 21.10 1.28
CA GLY A 12 -14.77 21.02 0.60
C GLY A 12 -14.98 19.67 -0.11
N ARG A 13 -15.92 19.65 -1.04
CA ARG A 13 -16.28 18.44 -1.82
C ARG A 13 -15.17 17.94 -2.74
N GLY A 14 -14.24 18.80 -3.10
CA GLY A 14 -13.11 18.47 -3.93
C GLY A 14 -12.07 19.59 -3.89
N VAL A 15 -10.80 19.22 -4.04
CA VAL A 15 -9.67 20.13 -4.15
C VAL A 15 -8.88 19.76 -5.37
N GLU A 16 -8.56 20.73 -6.18
CA GLU A 16 -7.66 20.58 -7.30
C GLU A 16 -6.23 20.79 -6.81
N ILE A 17 -5.42 19.76 -6.95
CA ILE A 17 -4.02 19.78 -6.53
C ILE A 17 -3.14 19.90 -7.78
N PRO A 18 -2.31 20.95 -7.87
CA PRO A 18 -1.35 21.05 -8.95
C PRO A 18 -0.27 19.97 -8.79
N VAL A 19 0.04 19.29 -9.87
CA VAL A 19 1.05 18.23 -9.92
C VAL A 19 2.07 18.60 -10.99
N VAL A 20 3.35 18.52 -10.65
CA VAL A 20 4.44 18.62 -11.62
C VAL A 20 4.58 17.27 -12.29
N THR A 21 4.40 17.22 -13.61
CA THR A 21 4.45 15.98 -14.41
C THR A 21 5.80 15.76 -15.07
N ALA A 22 6.57 16.82 -15.25
CA ALA A 22 7.93 16.74 -15.79
C ALA A 22 8.79 17.85 -15.20
N ASP A 23 9.97 17.49 -14.76
CA ASP A 23 10.97 18.42 -14.29
C ASP A 23 11.64 19.13 -15.47
N PRO A 24 12.03 20.43 -15.32
CA PRO A 24 12.75 21.14 -16.37
C PRO A 24 14.14 20.52 -16.56
N GLU A 25 14.49 20.22 -17.79
CA GLU A 25 15.83 19.71 -18.12
C GLU A 25 16.86 20.83 -18.07
N ALA A 26 17.96 20.56 -17.35
CA ALA A 26 19.12 21.45 -17.32
C ALA A 26 20.13 21.00 -18.38
N ALA A 27 20.72 21.95 -19.11
CA ALA A 27 21.76 21.66 -20.09
C ALA A 27 23.02 22.49 -19.87
N TRP A 28 24.17 21.90 -20.17
CA TRP A 28 25.44 22.60 -20.15
C TRP A 28 25.56 23.51 -21.38
N VAL A 29 25.84 24.79 -21.17
CA VAL A 29 25.93 25.78 -22.23
C VAL A 29 27.31 26.43 -22.20
N ALA A 30 27.94 26.58 -23.38
CA ALA A 30 29.18 27.32 -23.52
C ALA A 30 28.96 28.81 -23.16
N GLU A 31 30.03 29.53 -22.83
CA GLU A 31 30.00 30.90 -22.34
C GLU A 31 29.22 31.87 -23.23
N THR A 32 29.22 31.64 -24.57
CA THR A 32 28.49 32.45 -25.57
C THR A 32 27.31 31.70 -26.19
N GLY A 33 26.96 30.50 -25.71
CA GLY A 33 25.87 29.67 -26.26
C GLY A 33 24.48 30.17 -25.89
N VAL A 34 23.52 29.89 -26.75
CA VAL A 34 22.10 30.14 -26.47
C VAL A 34 21.63 29.23 -25.34
N LYS A 35 21.05 29.82 -24.30
CA LYS A 35 20.52 29.08 -23.15
C LYS A 35 19.20 28.40 -23.55
N PRO A 36 19.05 27.09 -23.36
CA PRO A 36 17.80 26.40 -23.61
C PRO A 36 16.71 26.86 -22.63
N VAL A 37 15.51 27.01 -23.15
CA VAL A 37 14.32 27.27 -22.32
C VAL A 37 13.65 25.93 -22.05
N ALA A 38 13.61 25.53 -20.78
CA ALA A 38 12.88 24.35 -20.37
C ALA A 38 11.51 24.75 -19.81
N ASN A 39 10.47 24.07 -20.27
CA ASN A 39 9.12 24.25 -19.75
C ASN A 39 8.77 23.06 -18.84
N PRO A 40 8.52 23.28 -17.55
CA PRO A 40 8.06 22.21 -16.68
C PRO A 40 6.67 21.73 -17.13
N GLY A 41 6.45 20.43 -17.08
CA GLY A 41 5.12 19.86 -17.25
C GLY A 41 4.28 20.14 -16.00
N LEU A 42 3.15 20.79 -16.16
CA LEU A 42 2.20 21.05 -15.09
C LEU A 42 0.86 20.40 -15.42
N SER A 43 0.26 19.74 -14.45
CA SER A 43 -1.08 19.17 -14.52
C SER A 43 -1.81 19.43 -13.22
N SER A 44 -3.11 19.20 -13.21
CA SER A 44 -3.90 19.24 -11.97
C SER A 44 -4.62 17.92 -11.77
N LYS A 45 -4.76 17.52 -10.52
CA LYS A 45 -5.51 16.34 -10.12
C LYS A 45 -6.61 16.74 -9.16
N LEU A 46 -7.84 16.38 -9.54
CA LEU A 46 -8.99 16.59 -8.68
C LEU A 46 -9.03 15.49 -7.61
N MET A 47 -9.06 15.91 -6.33
CA MET A 47 -9.33 15.01 -5.21
C MET A 47 -10.78 15.19 -4.77
N SER A 48 -11.58 14.17 -4.96
CA SER A 48 -12.99 14.13 -4.57
C SER A 48 -13.19 13.41 -3.25
N ALA A 49 -14.12 13.91 -2.43
CA ALA A 49 -14.48 13.25 -1.19
C ALA A 49 -15.53 12.15 -1.44
N TYR A 50 -15.22 10.94 -1.04
CA TYR A 50 -16.12 9.80 -1.12
C TYR A 50 -16.62 9.39 0.26
N LYS A 51 -17.84 8.85 0.32
CA LYS A 51 -18.48 8.40 1.55
C LYS A 51 -18.57 6.88 1.58
N LEU A 52 -17.92 6.28 2.57
CA LEU A 52 -18.08 4.86 2.88
C LEU A 52 -19.08 4.72 4.04
N ALA A 53 -20.11 3.92 3.85
CA ALA A 53 -21.16 3.72 4.84
C ALA A 53 -21.58 2.25 4.93
N VAL A 54 -22.03 1.83 6.10
CA VAL A 54 -22.65 0.54 6.34
C VAL A 54 -23.91 0.76 7.18
N ILE A 55 -24.99 0.07 6.83
CA ILE A 55 -26.27 0.09 7.57
C ILE A 55 -26.59 -1.34 7.96
N VAL A 56 -26.78 -1.58 9.23
CA VAL A 56 -27.23 -2.87 9.76
C VAL A 56 -28.57 -2.66 10.46
N PRO A 57 -29.66 -3.18 9.91
CA PRO A 57 -30.98 -3.06 10.54
C PRO A 57 -31.10 -4.02 11.72
N PHE A 58 -31.58 -3.53 12.85
CA PHE A 58 -31.90 -4.31 14.04
C PHE A 58 -33.33 -4.04 14.50
N SER A 59 -33.99 -5.07 15.03
CA SER A 59 -35.24 -4.87 15.73
C SER A 59 -34.98 -4.34 17.15
N ASN A 60 -35.90 -3.56 17.68
CA ASN A 60 -35.87 -3.08 19.05
C ASN A 60 -35.87 -4.23 20.06
N GLN A 61 -36.54 -5.33 19.72
CA GLN A 61 -36.60 -6.54 20.54
C GLN A 61 -35.20 -7.20 20.61
N PHE A 62 -34.51 -7.37 19.47
CA PHE A 62 -33.16 -7.92 19.44
C PHE A 62 -32.18 -7.12 20.30
N LYS A 63 -32.24 -5.78 20.22
CA LYS A 63 -31.38 -4.91 21.03
C LYS A 63 -31.63 -5.08 22.53
N ARG A 64 -32.87 -5.36 22.93
CA ARG A 64 -33.24 -5.54 24.33
C ARG A 64 -32.91 -6.94 24.85
N ASP A 65 -33.20 -7.96 24.04
CA ASP A 65 -33.12 -9.36 24.45
C ASP A 65 -31.69 -9.90 24.38
N ASP A 66 -30.88 -9.42 23.39
CA ASP A 66 -29.50 -9.83 23.13
C ASP A 66 -28.51 -8.65 23.09
N SER A 67 -28.46 -7.88 24.14
CA SER A 67 -27.60 -6.68 24.21
C SER A 67 -26.11 -6.98 24.03
N ALA A 68 -25.64 -8.16 24.48
CA ALA A 68 -24.26 -8.59 24.32
C ALA A 68 -23.89 -8.81 22.84
N LEU A 69 -24.76 -9.48 22.09
CA LEU A 69 -24.59 -9.72 20.66
C LEU A 69 -24.68 -8.41 19.87
N TYR A 70 -25.61 -7.53 20.23
CA TYR A 70 -25.73 -6.20 19.64
C TYR A 70 -24.42 -5.41 19.80
N ASN A 71 -23.87 -5.34 21.01
CA ASN A 71 -22.61 -4.63 21.27
C ASN A 71 -21.45 -5.26 20.53
N ALA A 72 -21.38 -6.59 20.44
CA ALA A 72 -20.34 -7.28 19.67
C ALA A 72 -20.40 -6.93 18.17
N LEU A 73 -21.59 -6.80 17.59
CA LEU A 73 -21.77 -6.39 16.19
C LEU A 73 -21.37 -4.93 15.99
N VAL A 74 -21.82 -4.02 16.86
CA VAL A 74 -21.47 -2.60 16.81
C VAL A 74 -19.96 -2.40 16.86
N ASN A 75 -19.28 -3.14 17.72
CA ASN A 75 -17.80 -3.07 17.85
C ASN A 75 -17.06 -3.60 16.61
N ARG A 76 -17.69 -4.41 15.77
CA ARG A 76 -17.10 -4.93 14.51
C ARG A 76 -17.28 -3.99 13.31
N LEU A 77 -18.20 -3.04 13.37
CA LEU A 77 -18.49 -2.13 12.25
C LEU A 77 -17.27 -1.29 11.82
N PRO A 78 -16.51 -0.67 12.73
CA PRO A 78 -15.31 0.09 12.34
C PRO A 78 -14.27 -0.78 11.63
N ALA A 79 -14.07 -2.02 12.10
CA ALA A 79 -13.13 -2.96 11.48
C ALA A 79 -13.58 -3.37 10.07
N SER A 80 -14.89 -3.57 9.86
CA SER A 80 -15.47 -3.86 8.55
C SER A 80 -15.28 -2.70 7.56
N LEU A 81 -15.51 -1.47 8.00
CA LEU A 81 -15.27 -0.28 7.19
C LEU A 81 -13.78 -0.14 6.84
N GLY A 82 -12.89 -0.33 7.81
CA GLY A 82 -11.45 -0.30 7.57
C GLY A 82 -10.99 -1.37 6.58
N GLN A 83 -11.50 -2.59 6.68
CA GLN A 83 -11.20 -3.66 5.74
C GLN A 83 -11.70 -3.36 4.33
N LYS A 84 -12.92 -2.81 4.18
CA LYS A 84 -13.45 -2.43 2.86
C LYS A 84 -12.60 -1.32 2.23
N PHE A 85 -12.21 -0.32 3.04
CA PHE A 85 -11.33 0.75 2.59
C PHE A 85 -9.97 0.21 2.14
N ASP A 86 -9.33 -0.63 2.94
CA ASP A 86 -8.04 -1.24 2.59
C ASP A 86 -8.14 -2.08 1.30
N ASN A 87 -9.19 -2.89 1.15
CA ASN A 87 -9.40 -3.69 -0.07
C ASN A 87 -9.57 -2.82 -1.31
N THR A 88 -10.29 -1.70 -1.21
CA THR A 88 -10.47 -0.78 -2.33
C THR A 88 -9.16 -0.07 -2.69
N VAL A 89 -8.41 0.38 -1.70
CA VAL A 89 -7.13 1.09 -1.91
C VAL A 89 -6.06 0.17 -2.47
N PHE A 90 -5.91 -1.04 -1.94
CA PHE A 90 -4.90 -1.98 -2.43
C PHE A 90 -5.35 -2.75 -3.68
N GLY A 91 -6.55 -3.33 -3.65
CA GLY A 91 -7.05 -4.18 -4.72
C GLY A 91 -7.59 -3.44 -5.93
N GLY A 92 -7.94 -2.17 -5.79
CA GLY A 92 -8.53 -1.37 -6.85
C GLY A 92 -9.88 -1.84 -7.37
N THR A 93 -10.51 -2.79 -6.65
CA THR A 93 -11.84 -3.30 -6.96
C THR A 93 -12.92 -2.42 -6.34
N GLU A 94 -14.06 -2.27 -7.03
CA GLU A 94 -15.21 -1.49 -6.54
C GLU A 94 -14.82 -0.05 -6.13
N LYS A 95 -14.10 0.64 -7.01
CA LYS A 95 -13.72 2.04 -6.80
C LYS A 95 -14.96 2.91 -6.70
N PRO A 96 -14.98 3.92 -5.80
CA PRO A 96 -16.11 4.83 -5.66
C PRO A 96 -16.24 5.81 -6.83
N GLY A 97 -15.20 6.02 -7.62
CA GLY A 97 -15.17 6.87 -8.80
C GLY A 97 -13.94 6.61 -9.66
N SER A 98 -13.94 7.15 -10.88
CA SER A 98 -12.83 6.99 -11.83
C SER A 98 -11.57 7.75 -11.42
N ASP A 99 -11.73 8.79 -10.62
CA ASP A 99 -10.68 9.63 -10.05
C ASP A 99 -10.06 9.04 -8.76
N PHE A 100 -10.62 7.93 -8.27
CA PHE A 100 -10.06 7.21 -7.12
C PHE A 100 -8.89 6.34 -7.57
N ASP A 101 -7.68 6.74 -7.22
CA ASP A 101 -6.49 5.95 -7.48
C ASP A 101 -6.26 4.92 -6.37
N ASN A 102 -5.93 3.71 -6.79
CA ASN A 102 -5.49 2.66 -5.89
C ASN A 102 -3.96 2.63 -5.81
N PHE A 103 -3.43 2.00 -4.78
CA PHE A 103 -1.99 1.87 -4.59
C PHE A 103 -1.32 1.03 -5.69
N ALA A 104 -2.01 0.02 -6.21
CA ALA A 104 -1.47 -0.86 -7.22
C ALA A 104 -1.20 -0.09 -8.52
N GLY A 105 0.06 0.06 -8.87
CA GLY A 105 0.54 0.59 -10.14
C GLY A 105 0.70 2.11 -10.23
N VAL A 106 0.39 2.88 -9.18
CA VAL A 106 0.58 4.35 -9.22
C VAL A 106 1.79 4.78 -8.38
N ASN A 107 1.82 4.42 -7.09
CA ASN A 107 2.86 4.87 -6.16
C ASN A 107 3.45 3.73 -5.32
N ALA A 108 3.18 2.49 -5.69
CA ALA A 108 3.68 1.32 -4.99
C ALA A 108 3.95 0.18 -5.98
N ARG A 109 4.89 -0.69 -5.63
CA ARG A 109 5.21 -1.89 -6.40
C ARG A 109 4.60 -3.12 -5.74
N ASN A 110 4.05 -4.00 -6.58
CA ASN A 110 3.44 -5.25 -6.13
C ASN A 110 4.54 -6.26 -5.74
N ILE A 111 4.28 -6.99 -4.66
CA ILE A 111 5.10 -8.12 -4.23
C ILE A 111 4.33 -9.40 -4.54
N TYR A 112 4.93 -10.30 -5.31
CA TYR A 112 4.33 -11.56 -5.74
C TYR A 112 4.86 -12.74 -4.93
N PRO A 113 4.05 -13.78 -4.66
CA PRO A 113 4.49 -14.98 -3.93
C PRO A 113 5.64 -15.70 -4.62
N GLU A 114 5.59 -15.79 -5.94
CA GLU A 114 6.62 -16.43 -6.77
C GLU A 114 7.98 -15.75 -6.62
N SER A 115 7.95 -14.46 -6.31
CA SER A 115 9.14 -13.68 -6.00
C SER A 115 9.64 -13.89 -4.58
N LEU A 116 8.83 -14.49 -3.71
CA LEU A 116 9.12 -14.80 -2.31
C LEU A 116 9.22 -16.33 -2.07
N GLY A 117 8.81 -17.12 -3.07
CA GLY A 117 8.68 -18.56 -2.95
C GLY A 117 9.93 -19.31 -3.38
N ASP A 118 10.12 -20.46 -2.81
CA ASP A 118 11.29 -21.34 -2.85
C ASP A 118 12.61 -20.66 -2.47
N VAL A 119 13.08 -21.13 -1.37
CA VAL A 119 14.19 -20.71 -0.55
C VAL A 119 15.52 -20.74 -1.31
N THR A 120 15.64 -19.87 -2.28
CA THR A 120 16.89 -19.54 -2.90
C THR A 120 17.26 -18.09 -2.52
N PRO A 121 18.51 -17.68 -2.61
CA PRO A 121 18.93 -16.29 -2.46
C PRO A 121 18.10 -15.28 -3.27
N ASP A 122 17.34 -15.77 -4.27
CA ASP A 122 16.51 -14.98 -5.16
C ASP A 122 15.19 -14.48 -4.54
N SER A 123 14.72 -15.05 -3.44
CA SER A 123 13.49 -14.52 -2.76
C SER A 123 13.69 -13.11 -2.19
N TYR A 124 14.93 -12.76 -1.92
CA TYR A 124 15.31 -11.41 -1.51
C TYR A 124 15.35 -10.43 -2.67
N LYS A 125 15.64 -10.94 -3.84
CA LYS A 125 15.81 -10.16 -5.06
C LYS A 125 14.60 -9.34 -5.41
N ALA A 126 13.41 -9.89 -5.29
CA ALA A 126 12.18 -9.17 -5.61
C ALA A 126 11.92 -7.96 -4.72
N LEU A 127 12.27 -8.04 -3.43
CA LEU A 127 12.17 -6.90 -2.52
C LEU A 127 13.17 -5.81 -2.88
N VAL A 128 14.40 -6.21 -3.19
CA VAL A 128 15.46 -5.30 -3.62
C VAL A 128 15.12 -4.67 -4.97
N ASP A 129 14.63 -5.47 -5.92
CA ASP A 129 14.23 -4.98 -7.24
C ASP A 129 13.07 -3.97 -7.15
N ALA A 130 12.09 -4.21 -6.28
CA ALA A 130 10.97 -3.30 -6.06
C ALA A 130 11.42 -1.97 -5.42
N ASP A 131 12.29 -2.02 -4.45
CA ASP A 131 12.89 -0.82 -3.81
C ASP A 131 13.76 -0.04 -4.81
N THR A 132 14.59 -0.77 -5.57
CA THR A 132 15.44 -0.19 -6.62
C THR A 132 14.60 0.47 -7.72
N ASP A 133 13.51 -0.14 -8.13
CA ASP A 133 12.64 0.42 -9.16
C ASP A 133 11.97 1.74 -8.70
N ILE A 134 11.57 1.82 -7.44
CA ILE A 134 11.10 3.08 -6.84
C ILE A 134 12.19 4.15 -6.88
N ALA A 135 13.42 3.78 -6.49
CA ALA A 135 14.55 4.71 -6.46
C ALA A 135 14.96 5.20 -7.86
N ILE A 136 14.94 4.33 -8.89
CA ILE A 136 15.22 4.71 -10.29
C ILE A 136 14.23 5.77 -10.78
N HIS A 137 12.96 5.68 -10.35
CA HIS A 137 11.93 6.67 -10.69
C HIS A 137 11.92 7.90 -9.78
N GLY A 138 12.97 8.08 -8.95
CA GLY A 138 13.13 9.26 -8.09
C GLY A 138 12.30 9.23 -6.81
N GLY A 139 11.67 8.08 -6.48
CA GLY A 139 10.95 7.88 -5.24
C GLY A 139 11.85 7.40 -4.10
N ILE A 140 11.33 7.46 -2.90
CA ILE A 140 11.96 6.89 -1.70
C ILE A 140 10.92 5.97 -1.07
N SER A 141 11.26 4.70 -0.87
CA SER A 141 10.37 3.77 -0.19
C SER A 141 10.20 4.16 1.28
N ASN A 142 8.96 4.19 1.73
CA ASN A 142 8.59 4.58 3.09
C ASN A 142 8.16 3.39 3.96
N GLY A 143 7.89 2.25 3.34
CA GLY A 143 7.49 1.06 4.07
C GLY A 143 6.94 -0.06 3.21
N TYR A 144 6.74 -1.19 3.86
CA TYR A 144 6.18 -2.40 3.27
C TYR A 144 4.80 -2.68 3.88
N VAL A 145 3.85 -3.01 3.02
CA VAL A 145 2.54 -3.53 3.44
C VAL A 145 2.43 -4.96 2.97
N LEU A 146 2.31 -5.89 3.89
CA LEU A 146 2.25 -7.31 3.61
C LEU A 146 0.89 -7.87 3.98
N SER A 147 0.46 -8.89 3.23
CA SER A 147 -0.66 -9.71 3.62
C SER A 147 -0.26 -10.73 4.70
N PRO A 148 -1.23 -11.32 5.43
CA PRO A 148 -0.94 -12.41 6.35
C PRO A 148 -0.28 -13.62 5.67
N GLN A 149 -0.57 -13.86 4.38
CA GLN A 149 0.04 -14.90 3.56
C GLN A 149 1.54 -14.63 3.35
N ALA A 150 1.89 -13.40 2.96
CA ALA A 150 3.29 -13.00 2.84
C ALA A 150 4.04 -13.15 4.16
N LYS A 151 3.41 -12.77 5.29
CA LYS A 151 4.02 -12.98 6.60
C LYS A 151 4.41 -14.45 6.80
N GLY A 152 3.54 -15.40 6.45
CA GLY A 152 3.82 -16.82 6.56
C GLY A 152 5.03 -17.24 5.70
N ILE A 153 5.10 -16.75 4.47
CA ILE A 153 6.22 -17.02 3.55
C ILE A 153 7.54 -16.51 4.14
N PHE A 154 7.58 -15.26 4.58
CA PHE A 154 8.79 -14.67 5.18
C PHE A 154 9.25 -15.40 6.44
N LEU A 155 8.31 -15.77 7.31
CA LEU A 155 8.65 -16.48 8.55
C LEU A 155 9.14 -17.92 8.29
N SER A 156 8.77 -18.52 7.18
CA SER A 156 9.24 -19.85 6.76
C SER A 156 10.48 -19.82 5.90
N ALA A 157 10.89 -18.66 5.41
CA ALA A 157 12.07 -18.53 4.55
C ALA A 157 13.37 -18.93 5.26
N ARG A 158 14.15 -19.78 4.60
CA ARG A 158 15.41 -20.32 5.11
C ARG A 158 16.50 -20.17 4.04
N ASP A 159 17.76 -20.15 4.46
CA ASP A 159 18.90 -20.24 3.56
C ASP A 159 19.15 -21.71 3.12
N GLU A 160 20.14 -21.91 2.25
CA GLU A 160 20.56 -23.26 1.79
C GLU A 160 21.01 -24.18 2.94
N ASP A 161 21.49 -23.62 4.04
CA ASP A 161 21.89 -24.34 5.25
C ASP A 161 20.69 -24.61 6.18
N GLY A 162 19.47 -24.21 5.83
CA GLY A 162 18.25 -24.37 6.61
C GLY A 162 18.08 -23.36 7.74
N ARG A 163 18.87 -22.29 7.78
CA ARG A 163 18.78 -21.22 8.79
C ARG A 163 17.65 -20.26 8.41
N PRO A 164 16.83 -19.81 9.37
CA PRO A 164 15.80 -18.82 9.10
C PRO A 164 16.41 -17.47 8.70
N LEU A 165 15.90 -16.87 7.62
CA LEU A 165 16.41 -15.60 7.11
C LEU A 165 15.90 -14.38 7.90
N PHE A 166 14.64 -14.46 8.39
CA PHE A 166 13.97 -13.29 9.01
C PHE A 166 13.71 -13.43 10.51
N ILE A 167 13.93 -14.61 11.09
CA ILE A 167 13.68 -14.87 12.50
C ILE A 167 14.93 -15.37 13.16
N ASN A 168 15.52 -14.57 14.03
CA ASN A 168 16.59 -15.02 14.90
C ASN A 168 16.05 -15.77 16.15
N ASN A 169 14.82 -15.52 16.54
CA ASN A 169 14.18 -16.11 17.70
C ASN A 169 12.68 -16.34 17.45
N VAL A 170 12.19 -17.54 17.69
CA VAL A 170 10.79 -17.93 17.51
C VAL A 170 9.82 -17.10 18.37
N SER A 171 10.28 -16.54 19.47
CA SER A 171 9.47 -15.67 20.34
C SER A 171 9.20 -14.29 19.74
N GLU A 172 9.97 -13.86 18.75
CA GLU A 172 9.83 -12.51 18.17
C GLU A 172 8.74 -12.41 17.09
N GLY A 173 8.20 -13.47 16.56
CA GLY A 173 6.99 -13.63 15.71
C GLY A 173 6.55 -12.50 14.78
N ALA A 174 7.26 -11.39 14.70
CA ALA A 174 6.97 -10.22 13.91
C ALA A 174 8.14 -9.89 12.98
N ILE A 175 7.81 -9.42 11.79
CA ILE A 175 8.78 -8.82 10.87
C ILE A 175 8.63 -7.30 11.03
N PRO A 176 9.37 -6.65 11.94
CA PRO A 176 9.18 -5.23 12.22
C PRO A 176 9.69 -4.35 11.08
N MET A 177 10.74 -4.80 10.38
CA MET A 177 11.41 -4.04 9.33
C MET A 177 11.90 -4.98 8.22
N ILE A 178 11.81 -4.49 6.98
CA ILE A 178 12.40 -5.11 5.79
C ILE A 178 13.25 -4.04 5.11
N LEU A 179 14.51 -4.34 4.78
CA LEU A 179 15.48 -3.41 4.18
C LEU A 179 15.54 -2.05 4.91
N GLY A 180 15.40 -2.08 6.25
CA GLY A 180 15.43 -0.87 7.06
C GLY A 180 14.13 -0.07 7.11
N GLN A 181 13.09 -0.49 6.37
CA GLN A 181 11.79 0.18 6.31
C GLN A 181 10.73 -0.55 7.17
N PRO A 182 9.79 0.20 7.77
CA PRO A 182 8.75 -0.37 8.61
C PRO A 182 7.80 -1.27 7.82
N THR A 183 7.39 -2.38 8.44
CA THR A 183 6.45 -3.33 7.83
C THR A 183 5.11 -3.29 8.55
N LYS A 184 4.02 -3.25 7.79
CA LYS A 184 2.64 -3.32 8.28
C LYS A 184 1.92 -4.51 7.66
N ILE A 185 1.08 -5.16 8.44
CA ILE A 185 0.29 -6.29 7.96
C ILE A 185 -1.17 -5.89 7.83
N SER A 186 -1.72 -6.05 6.62
CA SER A 186 -3.12 -5.81 6.31
C SER A 186 -3.70 -6.96 5.50
N LYS A 187 -4.91 -7.41 5.85
CA LYS A 187 -5.63 -8.42 5.05
C LYS A 187 -5.97 -7.90 3.64
N GLY A 188 -6.20 -6.60 3.51
CA GLY A 188 -6.52 -5.97 2.23
C GLY A 188 -5.35 -5.92 1.24
N ALA A 189 -4.12 -6.19 1.70
CA ALA A 189 -2.94 -6.25 0.84
C ALA A 189 -2.84 -7.56 0.03
N PHE A 190 -3.77 -8.48 0.17
CA PHE A 190 -3.85 -9.68 -0.65
C PHE A 190 -4.82 -9.48 -1.81
N ILE A 191 -4.33 -9.63 -3.03
CA ILE A 191 -5.14 -9.60 -4.25
C ILE A 191 -5.01 -10.97 -4.92
N ALA A 192 -6.13 -11.68 -5.01
CA ALA A 192 -6.22 -12.93 -5.75
C ALA A 192 -6.33 -12.64 -7.26
N GLY A 193 -5.59 -13.37 -8.07
CA GLY A 193 -5.58 -13.27 -9.53
C GLY A 193 -4.80 -14.42 -10.15
N ASP A 194 -4.53 -14.37 -11.45
CA ASP A 194 -3.65 -15.34 -12.14
C ASP A 194 -2.26 -15.36 -11.49
N THR A 195 -1.78 -14.19 -11.09
CA THR A 195 -0.62 -14.02 -10.22
C THR A 195 -1.10 -13.29 -8.96
N ASN A 196 -1.04 -13.97 -7.81
CA ASN A 196 -1.46 -13.38 -6.55
C ASN A 196 -0.50 -12.26 -6.13
N VAL A 197 -1.03 -11.13 -5.68
CA VAL A 197 -0.24 -10.08 -5.03
C VAL A 197 -0.34 -10.28 -3.52
N VAL A 198 0.79 -10.34 -2.83
CA VAL A 198 0.85 -10.61 -1.39
C VAL A 198 1.34 -9.42 -0.58
N GLY A 199 1.73 -8.34 -1.23
CA GLY A 199 2.15 -7.11 -0.58
C GLY A 199 2.50 -6.01 -1.55
N PHE A 200 2.88 -4.87 -0.97
CA PHE A 200 3.25 -3.66 -1.69
C PHE A 200 4.42 -2.99 -0.98
N VAL A 201 5.25 -2.29 -1.75
CA VAL A 201 6.28 -1.38 -1.28
C VAL A 201 6.04 -0.01 -1.89
N GLY A 202 6.16 1.04 -1.10
CA GLY A 202 5.96 2.41 -1.56
C GLY A 202 6.47 3.44 -0.55
#